data_1d6c1fdc6e117d39a66a41f1e6ad8729
#
_entry.id   1d6c1fdc6e117d39a66a41f1e6ad8729
#
_cell.length_a   1.000
_cell.length_b   1.000
_cell.length_c   1.000
_cell.angle_alpha   90.00
_cell.angle_beta   90.00
_cell.angle_gamma   90.00
#
_symmetry.space_group_name_H-M   'P 1'
#
loop_
_entity.id
_entity.type
_entity.pdbx_description
1 polymer ?
#
loop_
_entity_poly.entity_id
_entity_poly.type
_entity_poly.pdbx_seq_one_letter_code
_entity_poly.pdbx_strand_id
1 'polypeptide(L)'
;IQHLEDDAWFHTTRTFAETSLAITVLARDALDGERGLRPSFLGHLLTEVLLDAVLIAQHPQELARYYALLDQIDPQQIEAAVNQMAPRPTTRLAAMIVGYRQARILSDYAEDATLMVRLNQVMTRARCDRLPDHFAQILPHARHLVTQRQEALLTPQPRAN
;
A
#
# COMPACT_ATOMS: atom_id res chain seq x y z
N ILE A 1 18.01 -2.35 7.09
CA ILE A 1 18.28 -3.77 6.79
C ILE A 1 17.02 -4.58 7.12
N GLN A 2 16.51 -4.55 8.36
CA GLN A 2 15.34 -5.31 8.78
C GLN A 2 14.12 -5.10 7.88
N HIS A 3 13.77 -3.85 7.56
CA HIS A 3 12.65 -3.55 6.66
C HIS A 3 12.78 -4.21 5.28
N LEU A 4 13.98 -4.24 4.69
CA LEU A 4 14.18 -4.88 3.38
C LEU A 4 14.05 -6.41 3.47
N GLU A 5 14.43 -7.00 4.60
CA GLU A 5 14.30 -8.44 4.85
C GLU A 5 12.83 -8.82 5.06
N ASP A 6 12.09 -8.00 5.82
CA ASP A 6 10.65 -8.19 6.07
C ASP A 6 9.84 -8.03 4.78
N ASP A 7 10.16 -7.01 3.97
CA ASP A 7 9.54 -6.76 2.67
C ASP A 7 9.78 -7.93 1.71
N ALA A 8 11.05 -8.35 1.57
CA ALA A 8 11.40 -9.49 0.73
C ALA A 8 10.74 -10.79 1.22
N TRP A 9 10.68 -11.02 2.52
CA TRP A 9 9.97 -12.14 3.09
C TRP A 9 8.49 -12.11 2.75
N PHE A 10 7.80 -10.98 3.01
CA PHE A 10 6.36 -10.82 2.81
C PHE A 10 5.97 -11.17 1.38
N HIS A 11 6.66 -10.61 0.39
CA HIS A 11 6.36 -10.82 -1.03
C HIS A 11 6.67 -12.22 -1.55
N THR A 12 7.50 -13.00 -0.83
CA THR A 12 7.81 -14.40 -1.21
C THR A 12 6.90 -15.44 -0.55
N THR A 13 5.98 -15.01 0.33
CA THR A 13 5.07 -15.95 0.99
C THR A 13 4.03 -16.49 0.02
N ARG A 14 3.67 -17.76 0.21
CA ARG A 14 2.57 -18.38 -0.55
C ARG A 14 1.25 -17.65 -0.35
N THR A 15 0.95 -17.23 0.88
CA THR A 15 -0.28 -16.53 1.20
C THR A 15 -0.38 -15.18 0.46
N PHE A 16 0.72 -14.42 0.37
CA PHE A 16 0.74 -13.20 -0.42
C PHE A 16 0.45 -13.48 -1.89
N ALA A 17 1.15 -14.45 -2.48
CA ALA A 17 0.98 -14.82 -3.88
C ALA A 17 -0.46 -15.26 -4.21
N GLU A 18 -1.05 -16.11 -3.37
CA GLU A 18 -2.43 -16.60 -3.53
C GLU A 18 -3.46 -15.47 -3.35
N THR A 19 -3.25 -14.56 -2.40
CA THR A 19 -4.14 -13.43 -2.16
C THR A 19 -4.07 -12.43 -3.32
N SER A 20 -2.85 -12.08 -3.73
CA SER A 20 -2.61 -11.19 -4.86
C SER A 20 -3.20 -11.77 -6.16
N LEU A 21 -3.06 -13.08 -6.38
CA LEU A 21 -3.68 -13.74 -7.54
C LEU A 21 -5.21 -13.69 -7.49
N ALA A 22 -5.82 -13.96 -6.34
CA ALA A 22 -7.28 -13.91 -6.20
C ALA A 22 -7.81 -12.49 -6.48
N ILE A 23 -7.16 -11.45 -5.95
CA ILE A 23 -7.53 -10.06 -6.25
C ILE A 23 -7.23 -9.69 -7.71
N THR A 24 -6.16 -10.22 -8.30
CA THR A 24 -5.87 -10.05 -9.73
C THR A 24 -7.01 -10.58 -10.61
N VAL A 25 -7.60 -11.71 -10.24
CA VAL A 25 -8.75 -12.28 -10.98
C VAL A 25 -9.96 -11.34 -10.87
N LEU A 26 -10.29 -10.88 -9.65
CA LEU A 26 -11.37 -9.89 -9.46
C LEU A 26 -11.15 -8.62 -10.26
N ALA A 27 -9.91 -8.09 -10.24
CA ALA A 27 -9.55 -6.89 -10.99
C ALA A 27 -9.65 -7.11 -12.51
N ARG A 28 -9.24 -8.28 -13.01
CA ARG A 28 -9.33 -8.62 -14.42
C ARG A 28 -10.78 -8.69 -14.89
N ASP A 29 -11.64 -9.36 -14.12
CA ASP A 29 -13.05 -9.52 -14.45
C ASP A 29 -13.78 -8.16 -14.43
N ALA A 30 -13.45 -7.29 -13.45
CA ALA A 30 -14.01 -5.95 -13.37
C ALA A 30 -13.52 -5.00 -14.47
N LEU A 31 -12.34 -5.26 -15.03
CA LEU A 31 -11.71 -4.44 -16.08
C LEU A 31 -11.80 -5.09 -17.47
N ASP A 32 -12.73 -6.03 -17.66
CA ASP A 32 -12.90 -6.66 -18.96
C ASP A 32 -13.22 -5.62 -20.04
N GLY A 33 -12.45 -5.67 -21.13
CA GLY A 33 -12.52 -4.67 -22.20
C GLY A 33 -11.75 -3.37 -21.98
N GLU A 34 -11.29 -3.05 -20.76
CA GLU A 34 -10.47 -1.87 -20.48
C GLU A 34 -9.01 -2.08 -20.93
N ARG A 35 -8.40 -1.02 -21.47
CA ARG A 35 -7.00 -1.03 -21.93
C ARG A 35 -6.14 -0.15 -21.02
N GLY A 36 -4.82 -0.32 -21.10
CA GLY A 36 -3.88 0.52 -20.35
C GLY A 36 -3.82 0.22 -18.84
N LEU A 37 -4.57 -0.77 -18.35
CA LEU A 37 -4.60 -1.20 -16.96
C LEU A 37 -3.85 -2.52 -16.77
N ARG A 38 -3.35 -2.74 -15.56
CA ARG A 38 -2.53 -3.91 -15.20
C ARG A 38 -3.15 -4.65 -14.02
N PRO A 39 -4.05 -5.64 -14.25
CA PRO A 39 -4.73 -6.35 -13.16
C PRO A 39 -3.78 -7.01 -12.15
N SER A 40 -2.63 -7.55 -12.58
CA SER A 40 -1.65 -8.14 -11.68
C SER A 40 -0.96 -7.11 -10.77
N PHE A 41 -0.71 -5.92 -11.27
CA PHE A 41 -0.22 -4.80 -10.45
C PHE A 41 -1.27 -4.37 -9.42
N LEU A 42 -2.54 -4.32 -9.81
CA LEU A 42 -3.64 -4.01 -8.90
C LEU A 42 -3.83 -5.09 -7.85
N GLY A 43 -3.72 -6.37 -8.20
CA GLY A 43 -3.80 -7.48 -7.25
C GLY A 43 -2.72 -7.39 -6.17
N HIS A 44 -1.48 -7.08 -6.57
CA HIS A 44 -0.35 -6.87 -5.66
C HIS A 44 -0.61 -5.64 -4.76
N LEU A 45 -0.85 -4.48 -5.35
CA LEU A 45 -1.08 -3.23 -4.64
C LEU A 45 -2.25 -3.32 -3.65
N LEU A 46 -3.39 -3.90 -4.08
CA LEU A 46 -4.56 -4.04 -3.21
C LEU A 46 -4.33 -5.02 -2.06
N THR A 47 -3.50 -6.05 -2.23
CA THR A 47 -3.16 -6.95 -1.12
C THR A 47 -2.47 -6.17 0.01
N GLU A 48 -1.53 -5.30 -0.30
CA GLU A 48 -0.81 -4.47 0.67
C GLU A 48 -1.73 -3.40 1.29
N VAL A 49 -2.35 -2.58 0.46
CA VAL A 49 -3.15 -1.44 0.91
C VAL A 49 -4.37 -1.90 1.74
N LEU A 50 -5.00 -3.02 1.37
CA LEU A 50 -6.13 -3.54 2.13
C LEU A 50 -5.69 -4.24 3.41
N LEU A 51 -4.49 -4.82 3.46
CA LEU A 51 -3.92 -5.32 4.71
C LEU A 51 -3.65 -4.17 5.68
N ASP A 52 -3.06 -3.07 5.21
CA ASP A 52 -2.92 -1.86 6.01
C ASP A 52 -4.26 -1.34 6.52
N ALA A 53 -5.28 -1.29 5.65
CA ALA A 53 -6.61 -0.86 6.03
C ALA A 53 -7.24 -1.73 7.13
N VAL A 54 -7.05 -3.05 7.05
CA VAL A 54 -7.54 -4.00 8.07
C VAL A 54 -6.81 -3.79 9.39
N LEU A 55 -5.49 -3.64 9.38
CA LEU A 55 -4.69 -3.40 10.58
C LEU A 55 -5.03 -2.06 11.24
N ILE A 56 -5.22 -1.01 10.45
CA ILE A 56 -5.64 0.31 10.92
C ILE A 56 -7.02 0.25 11.57
N ALA A 57 -7.97 -0.48 10.97
CA ALA A 57 -9.32 -0.62 11.53
C ALA A 57 -9.31 -1.37 12.87
N GLN A 58 -8.40 -2.33 13.05
CA GLN A 58 -8.25 -3.08 14.31
C GLN A 58 -7.49 -2.28 15.38
N HIS A 59 -6.57 -1.42 14.97
CA HIS A 59 -5.69 -0.67 15.87
C HIS A 59 -5.63 0.83 15.52
N PRO A 60 -6.76 1.56 15.56
CA PRO A 60 -6.81 2.97 15.13
C PRO A 60 -5.91 3.89 15.96
N GLN A 61 -5.63 3.53 17.23
CA GLN A 61 -4.70 4.25 18.10
C GLN A 61 -3.25 4.21 17.57
N GLU A 62 -2.85 3.14 16.88
CA GLU A 62 -1.50 3.04 16.29
C GLU A 62 -1.34 3.99 15.10
N LEU A 63 -2.36 4.16 14.28
CA LEU A 63 -2.34 5.16 13.23
C LEU A 63 -2.22 6.59 13.79
N ALA A 64 -2.98 6.90 14.85
CA ALA A 64 -2.90 8.19 15.52
C ALA A 64 -1.49 8.43 16.09
N ARG A 65 -0.92 7.42 16.75
CA ARG A 65 0.46 7.46 17.29
C ARG A 65 1.50 7.62 16.19
N TYR A 66 1.35 6.90 15.09
CA TYR A 66 2.24 7.01 13.93
C TYR A 66 2.31 8.43 13.39
N TYR A 67 1.17 9.07 13.16
CA TYR A 67 1.15 10.45 12.68
C TYR A 67 1.65 11.45 13.74
N ALA A 68 1.34 11.23 15.03
CA ALA A 68 1.88 12.08 16.10
C ALA A 68 3.41 12.02 16.19
N LEU A 69 4.01 10.85 15.96
CA LEU A 69 5.47 10.71 15.90
C LEU A 69 6.04 11.37 14.63
N LEU A 70 5.40 11.20 13.49
CA LEU A 70 5.82 11.87 12.25
C LEU A 70 5.78 13.39 12.38
N ASP A 71 4.80 13.95 13.08
CA ASP A 71 4.67 15.39 13.27
C ASP A 71 5.82 15.98 14.13
N GLN A 72 6.52 15.16 14.94
CA GLN A 72 7.68 15.56 15.74
C GLN A 72 9.01 15.54 14.98
N ILE A 73 9.06 14.90 13.81
CA ILE A 73 10.31 14.80 13.03
C ILE A 73 10.60 16.16 12.36
N ASP A 74 11.84 16.59 12.36
CA ASP A 74 12.30 17.72 11.54
C ASP A 74 12.65 17.21 10.12
N PRO A 75 11.88 17.58 9.08
CA PRO A 75 12.11 17.11 7.71
C PRO A 75 13.47 17.53 7.14
N GLN A 76 13.97 18.71 7.52
CA GLN A 76 15.24 19.24 7.05
C GLN A 76 16.41 18.46 7.65
N GLN A 77 16.33 18.10 8.94
CA GLN A 77 17.33 17.25 9.57
C GLN A 77 17.37 15.86 8.94
N ILE A 78 16.22 15.28 8.61
CA ILE A 78 16.17 13.98 7.91
C ILE A 78 16.80 14.09 6.52
N GLU A 79 16.45 15.12 5.75
CA GLU A 79 17.06 15.32 4.42
C GLU A 79 18.57 15.50 4.51
N ALA A 80 19.06 16.30 5.48
CA ALA A 80 20.49 16.49 5.70
C ALA A 80 21.19 15.17 6.07
N ALA A 81 20.62 14.39 6.98
CA ALA A 81 21.17 13.09 7.39
C ALA A 81 21.22 12.09 6.22
N VAL A 82 20.16 12.01 5.42
CA VAL A 82 20.11 11.15 4.22
C VAL A 82 21.17 11.60 3.22
N ASN A 83 21.33 12.90 3.00
CA ASN A 83 22.30 13.43 2.04
C ASN A 83 23.77 13.18 2.46
N GLN A 84 24.05 12.99 3.75
CA GLN A 84 25.39 12.57 4.21
C GLN A 84 25.71 11.10 3.83
N MET A 85 24.71 10.25 3.68
CA MET A 85 24.86 8.82 3.41
C MET A 85 24.61 8.46 1.95
N ALA A 86 23.80 9.26 1.25
CA ALA A 86 23.36 8.96 -0.11
C ALA A 86 24.46 9.30 -1.14
N PRO A 87 24.71 8.43 -2.13
CA PRO A 87 25.66 8.73 -3.21
C PRO A 87 25.20 9.89 -4.11
N ARG A 88 23.93 10.24 -4.07
CA ARG A 88 23.37 11.41 -4.79
C ARG A 88 22.46 12.18 -3.84
N PRO A 89 22.78 13.44 -3.51
CA PRO A 89 21.94 14.28 -2.67
C PRO A 89 20.57 14.55 -3.29
N THR A 90 19.57 14.73 -2.41
CA THR A 90 18.22 15.15 -2.78
C THR A 90 17.86 16.47 -2.10
N THR A 91 17.05 17.29 -2.76
CA THR A 91 16.46 18.53 -2.18
C THR A 91 14.95 18.44 -2.06
N ARG A 92 14.40 17.22 -2.21
CA ARG A 92 12.95 16.99 -2.29
C ARG A 92 12.39 16.17 -1.13
N LEU A 93 13.25 15.57 -0.30
CA LEU A 93 12.82 14.67 0.76
C LEU A 93 12.07 15.43 1.86
N ALA A 94 12.57 16.58 2.28
CA ALA A 94 11.90 17.41 3.28
C ALA A 94 10.49 17.82 2.84
N ALA A 95 10.35 18.31 1.61
CA ALA A 95 9.05 18.67 1.04
C ALA A 95 8.11 17.44 0.90
N MET A 96 8.65 16.27 0.56
CA MET A 96 7.88 15.03 0.49
C MET A 96 7.37 14.60 1.86
N ILE A 97 8.18 14.70 2.92
CA ILE A 97 7.77 14.39 4.30
C ILE A 97 6.63 15.32 4.74
N VAL A 98 6.76 16.63 4.48
CA VAL A 98 5.69 17.60 4.79
C VAL A 98 4.39 17.26 4.06
N GLY A 99 4.48 17.00 2.75
CA GLY A 99 3.31 16.63 1.94
C GLY A 99 2.66 15.32 2.40
N TYR A 100 3.45 14.31 2.77
CA TYR A 100 2.94 13.04 3.30
C TYR A 100 2.19 13.22 4.62
N ARG A 101 2.73 14.03 5.55
CA ARG A 101 2.06 14.37 6.81
C ARG A 101 0.70 15.02 6.58
N GLN A 102 0.68 16.03 5.70
CA GLN A 102 -0.55 16.78 5.39
C GLN A 102 -1.59 15.92 4.72
N ALA A 103 -1.17 15.04 3.85
CA ALA A 103 -2.07 14.20 3.06
C ALA A 103 -2.75 13.10 3.87
N ARG A 104 -2.21 12.68 5.03
CA ARG A 104 -2.78 11.63 5.90
C ARG A 104 -3.24 10.39 5.12
N ILE A 105 -2.45 9.94 4.14
CA ILE A 105 -2.82 8.95 3.10
C ILE A 105 -3.39 7.66 3.70
N LEU A 106 -2.81 7.17 4.80
CA LEU A 106 -3.25 5.92 5.42
C LEU A 106 -4.67 6.01 5.99
N SER A 107 -5.13 7.21 6.38
CA SER A 107 -6.50 7.41 6.86
C SER A 107 -7.54 7.20 5.76
N ASP A 108 -7.16 7.41 4.50
CA ASP A 108 -8.06 7.26 3.34
C ASP A 108 -8.33 5.80 2.96
N TYR A 109 -7.58 4.85 3.53
CA TYR A 109 -7.76 3.42 3.26
C TYR A 109 -9.00 2.82 3.92
N ALA A 110 -9.59 3.52 4.89
CA ALA A 110 -10.78 3.09 5.59
C ALA A 110 -12.02 3.02 4.70
N GLU A 111 -12.17 4.00 3.80
CA GLU A 111 -13.35 4.18 2.96
C GLU A 111 -13.03 3.89 1.49
N ASP A 112 -13.86 3.10 0.84
CA ASP A 112 -13.61 2.69 -0.55
C ASP A 112 -13.58 3.88 -1.52
N ALA A 113 -14.37 4.93 -1.27
CA ALA A 113 -14.37 6.13 -2.11
C ALA A 113 -13.04 6.90 -2.04
N THR A 114 -12.47 7.09 -0.85
CA THR A 114 -11.18 7.75 -0.67
C THR A 114 -10.03 6.84 -1.12
N LEU A 115 -10.14 5.54 -0.90
CA LEU A 115 -9.20 4.55 -1.42
C LEU A 115 -9.13 4.60 -2.95
N MET A 116 -10.26 4.69 -3.67
CA MET A 116 -10.27 4.85 -5.13
C MET A 116 -9.51 6.09 -5.60
N VAL A 117 -9.60 7.19 -4.86
CA VAL A 117 -8.80 8.41 -5.17
C VAL A 117 -7.31 8.09 -5.05
N ARG A 118 -6.88 7.39 -3.99
CA ARG A 118 -5.48 7.01 -3.79
C ARG A 118 -4.99 6.01 -4.83
N LEU A 119 -5.78 5.01 -5.17
CA LEU A 119 -5.46 4.07 -6.24
C LEU A 119 -5.22 4.80 -7.57
N ASN A 120 -6.10 5.74 -7.94
CA ASN A 120 -5.94 6.52 -9.16
C ASN A 120 -4.69 7.42 -9.15
N GLN A 121 -4.28 7.93 -7.99
CA GLN A 121 -2.99 8.63 -7.86
C GLN A 121 -1.79 7.70 -8.11
N VAL A 122 -1.86 6.45 -7.61
CA VAL A 122 -0.84 5.43 -7.86
C VAL A 122 -0.83 5.03 -9.35
N MET A 123 -2.00 4.81 -9.95
CA MET A 123 -2.12 4.50 -11.39
C MET A 123 -1.46 5.57 -12.25
N THR A 124 -1.72 6.85 -11.97
CA THR A 124 -1.08 7.98 -12.67
C THR A 124 0.45 7.93 -12.55
N ARG A 125 0.99 7.67 -11.35
CA ARG A 125 2.45 7.55 -11.12
C ARG A 125 3.04 6.34 -11.85
N ALA A 126 2.30 5.25 -11.93
CA ALA A 126 2.68 4.03 -12.65
C ALA A 126 2.51 4.15 -14.18
N ARG A 127 2.06 5.31 -14.67
CA ARG A 127 1.75 5.57 -16.10
C ARG A 127 0.71 4.59 -16.65
N CYS A 128 -0.26 4.25 -15.84
CA CYS A 128 -1.44 3.48 -16.21
C CYS A 128 -2.64 4.43 -16.36
N ASP A 129 -3.65 3.97 -17.08
CA ASP A 129 -4.90 4.70 -17.22
C ASP A 129 -5.65 4.75 -15.87
N ARG A 130 -6.57 5.71 -15.74
CA ARG A 130 -7.41 5.84 -14.55
C ARG A 130 -8.36 4.65 -14.46
N LEU A 131 -8.54 4.13 -13.23
CA LEU A 131 -9.55 3.12 -12.94
C LEU A 131 -10.96 3.68 -13.17
N PRO A 132 -11.84 2.95 -13.86
CA PRO A 132 -13.23 3.34 -14.00
C PRO A 132 -13.96 3.30 -12.64
N ASP A 133 -15.01 4.10 -12.50
CA ASP A 133 -15.71 4.23 -11.21
C ASP A 133 -16.34 2.91 -10.74
N HIS A 134 -16.76 2.04 -11.67
CA HIS A 134 -17.30 0.72 -11.34
C HIS A 134 -16.28 -0.23 -10.70
N PHE A 135 -14.98 0.03 -10.85
CA PHE A 135 -13.93 -0.76 -10.19
C PHE A 135 -14.09 -0.76 -8.67
N ALA A 136 -14.66 0.30 -8.09
CA ALA A 136 -14.94 0.35 -6.65
C ALA A 136 -15.79 -0.84 -6.15
N GLN A 137 -16.59 -1.47 -7.02
CA GLN A 137 -17.47 -2.59 -6.65
C GLN A 137 -16.72 -3.84 -6.19
N ILE A 138 -15.45 -4.02 -6.58
CA ILE A 138 -14.65 -5.16 -6.11
C ILE A 138 -14.03 -4.94 -4.74
N LEU A 139 -13.88 -3.69 -4.28
CA LEU A 139 -13.15 -3.37 -3.06
C LEU A 139 -13.71 -4.05 -1.80
N PRO A 140 -15.04 -4.13 -1.58
CA PRO A 140 -15.58 -4.86 -0.44
C PRO A 140 -15.20 -6.35 -0.45
N HIS A 141 -15.23 -6.99 -1.61
CA HIS A 141 -14.84 -8.40 -1.75
C HIS A 141 -13.33 -8.58 -1.53
N ALA A 142 -12.50 -7.75 -2.15
CA ALA A 142 -11.05 -7.78 -1.97
C ALA A 142 -10.66 -7.55 -0.50
N ARG A 143 -11.31 -6.61 0.18
CA ARG A 143 -11.13 -6.35 1.62
C ARG A 143 -11.50 -7.57 2.45
N HIS A 144 -12.60 -8.23 2.14
CA HIS A 144 -13.01 -9.46 2.81
C HIS A 144 -11.98 -10.59 2.65
N LEU A 145 -11.46 -10.79 1.44
CA LEU A 145 -10.40 -11.78 1.18
C LEU A 145 -9.14 -11.53 2.01
N VAL A 146 -8.70 -10.26 2.09
CA VAL A 146 -7.52 -9.89 2.89
C VAL A 146 -7.79 -10.09 4.37
N THR A 147 -8.97 -9.68 4.87
CA THR A 147 -9.37 -9.87 6.28
C THR A 147 -9.33 -11.35 6.67
N GLN A 148 -9.86 -12.23 5.83
CA GLN A 148 -9.86 -13.67 6.10
C GLN A 148 -8.45 -14.28 6.13
N ARG A 149 -7.49 -13.68 5.43
CA ARG A 149 -6.12 -14.19 5.30
C ARG A 149 -5.10 -13.41 6.12
N GLN A 150 -5.55 -12.41 6.87
CA GLN A 150 -4.67 -11.49 7.61
C GLN A 150 -3.65 -12.21 8.48
N GLU A 151 -4.07 -13.16 9.30
CA GLU A 151 -3.18 -13.92 10.18
C GLU A 151 -2.10 -14.67 9.39
N ALA A 152 -2.49 -15.34 8.32
CA ALA A 152 -1.56 -16.09 7.47
C ALA A 152 -0.63 -15.16 6.65
N LEU A 153 -1.09 -13.93 6.29
CA LEU A 153 -0.25 -12.91 5.65
C LEU A 153 0.84 -12.39 6.59
N LEU A 154 0.55 -12.29 7.89
CA LEU A 154 1.46 -11.74 8.89
C LEU A 154 2.31 -12.80 9.61
N THR A 155 2.01 -14.08 9.41
CA THR A 155 2.74 -15.18 10.07
C THR A 155 3.90 -15.64 9.19
N PRO A 156 5.16 -15.59 9.70
CA PRO A 156 6.29 -16.17 9.01
C PRO A 156 6.08 -17.65 8.75
N GLN A 157 6.04 -18.05 7.48
CA GLN A 157 5.98 -19.48 7.13
C GLN A 157 7.37 -20.08 7.22
N PRO A 158 7.54 -21.29 7.80
CA PRO A 158 8.81 -21.96 7.78
C PRO A 158 9.24 -22.17 6.31
N ARG A 159 10.50 -21.84 6.02
CA ARG A 159 11.07 -22.09 4.70
C ARG A 159 10.95 -23.59 4.42
N ALA A 160 10.31 -23.95 3.32
CA ALA A 160 10.38 -25.30 2.83
C ALA A 160 11.85 -25.63 2.53
N ASN A 161 12.39 -26.64 3.23
CA ASN A 161 13.74 -27.15 3.00
C ASN A 161 13.83 -27.79 1.64
#